data_e0f620e1f1ff7505e7d1026cc012476f
#
_entry.id   e0f620e1f1ff7505e7d1026cc012476f
#
_cell.length_a   1.000
_cell.length_b   1.000
_cell.length_c   1.000
_cell.angle_alpha   90.00
_cell.angle_beta   90.00
_cell.angle_gamma   90.00
#
_symmetry.space_group_name_H-M   'P 1'
#
loop_
_entity.id
_entity.type
_entity.pdbx_description
1 polymer ?
#
loop_
_entity_poly.entity_id
_entity_poly.type
_entity_poly.pdbx_seq_one_letter_code
_entity_poly.pdbx_strand_id
1 'polypeptide(L)'
;TAYRRQRQMCIRDRFAGPVGAVQLHYGDCLDDVAYNDILVSACAENGIAAFTGDGTDPNVMVAATKAIKNAEGAGIPTVKPWNIETIREKMKLVHESGAFAVAMDIDAAGLPFLKNLDPPAGSKTVSELCDIIQMAGTPFIVKGIMTVKGALKAKEAGANAIIVSNHGGRVLDQCPATAEVLESIVKALEGSGIKVLVDGGIRSGTDVFKALALGADGVLIARPFVTAVYGGKADGVRAYIDKIGTELEDTMKMCGVSSLDEITRDCVMTF
;
A
#
# COMPACT_ATOMS: atom_id res chain seq x y z
N THR A 1 16.12 -4.77 22.68
CA THR A 1 15.67 -5.76 23.68
C THR A 1 14.41 -6.45 23.16
N ALA A 2 13.90 -7.48 23.83
CA ALA A 2 12.75 -8.31 23.43
C ALA A 2 11.51 -7.49 23.01
N TYR A 3 11.22 -6.39 23.70
CA TYR A 3 10.10 -5.48 23.40
C TYR A 3 10.25 -4.77 22.04
N ARG A 4 11.48 -4.44 21.60
CA ARG A 4 11.75 -3.92 20.24
C ARG A 4 11.58 -5.02 19.18
N ARG A 5 11.97 -6.28 19.48
CA ARG A 5 11.78 -7.41 18.55
C ARG A 5 10.31 -7.78 18.41
N GLN A 6 9.53 -7.70 19.49
CA GLN A 6 8.08 -7.94 19.45
C GLN A 6 7.34 -6.85 18.66
N ARG A 7 7.74 -5.55 18.82
CA ARG A 7 7.27 -4.47 17.94
C ARG A 7 7.68 -4.68 16.47
N GLN A 8 8.89 -5.17 16.18
CA GLN A 8 9.33 -5.48 14.82
C GLN A 8 8.55 -6.66 14.19
N MET A 9 7.96 -7.55 14.98
CA MET A 9 7.07 -8.60 14.47
C MET A 9 5.68 -8.07 14.09
N CYS A 10 5.21 -6.99 14.71
CA CYS A 10 3.92 -6.34 14.37
C CYS A 10 3.95 -5.46 13.13
N ILE A 11 5.14 -5.14 12.57
CA ILE A 11 5.32 -4.22 11.42
C ILE A 11 4.92 -4.88 10.09
N ARG A 12 4.72 -6.20 10.03
CA ARG A 12 4.66 -6.94 8.77
C ARG A 12 3.27 -7.08 8.16
N ASP A 13 2.21 -6.79 8.89
CA ASP A 13 0.84 -7.12 8.47
C ASP A 13 -0.02 -5.92 8.08
N ARG A 14 0.37 -4.68 8.47
CA ARG A 14 -0.46 -3.48 8.28
C ARG A 14 0.34 -2.29 7.80
N PHE A 15 -0.22 -1.56 6.84
CA PHE A 15 0.36 -0.34 6.27
C PHE A 15 -0.71 0.72 6.12
N ALA A 16 -0.34 1.99 6.28
CA ALA A 16 -1.18 3.06 5.77
C ALA A 16 -1.11 3.05 4.24
N GLY A 17 -2.26 3.06 3.58
CA GLY A 17 -2.35 3.00 2.11
C GLY A 17 -2.09 4.36 1.45
N PRO A 18 -1.69 4.36 0.17
CA PRO A 18 -1.31 5.58 -0.53
C PRO A 18 -2.50 6.52 -0.74
N VAL A 19 -2.31 7.79 -0.37
CA VAL A 19 -3.21 8.89 -0.64
C VAL A 19 -2.37 10.09 -1.09
N GLY A 20 -2.73 10.71 -2.19
CA GLY A 20 -2.09 11.92 -2.70
C GLY A 20 -3.13 12.94 -3.14
N ALA A 21 -2.69 14.17 -3.36
CA ALA A 21 -3.55 15.31 -3.72
C ALA A 21 -4.69 15.50 -2.71
N VAL A 22 -4.36 15.56 -1.42
CA VAL A 22 -5.36 15.55 -0.34
C VAL A 22 -6.25 16.78 -0.37
N GLN A 23 -5.76 17.94 -0.76
CA GLN A 23 -6.59 19.14 -0.92
C GLN A 23 -7.66 18.95 -1.99
N LEU A 24 -7.30 18.32 -3.12
CA LEU A 24 -8.24 18.04 -4.20
C LEU A 24 -9.37 17.09 -3.76
N HIS A 25 -9.06 16.14 -2.88
CA HIS A 25 -9.98 15.06 -2.52
C HIS A 25 -10.73 15.28 -1.20
N TYR A 26 -10.14 16.04 -0.25
CA TYR A 26 -10.63 16.15 1.12
C TYR A 26 -10.73 17.60 1.63
N GLY A 27 -10.47 18.60 0.76
CA GLY A 27 -10.57 20.02 1.09
C GLY A 27 -9.33 20.61 1.72
N ASP A 28 -9.37 21.90 2.03
CA ASP A 28 -8.21 22.74 2.30
C ASP A 28 -7.69 22.73 3.75
N CYS A 29 -8.21 21.85 4.61
CA CYS A 29 -7.76 21.78 6.01
C CYS A 29 -6.30 21.38 6.16
N LEU A 30 -5.80 20.54 5.26
CA LEU A 30 -4.40 20.08 5.21
C LEU A 30 -3.93 20.09 3.76
N ASP A 31 -2.71 20.53 3.53
CA ASP A 31 -2.01 20.32 2.27
C ASP A 31 -1.27 18.97 2.27
N ASP A 32 -0.71 18.59 1.12
CA ASP A 32 0.02 17.34 0.99
C ASP A 32 1.30 17.30 1.85
N VAL A 33 1.90 18.44 2.18
CA VAL A 33 3.07 18.50 3.07
C VAL A 33 2.65 18.13 4.48
N ALA A 34 1.69 18.85 5.04
CA ALA A 34 1.21 18.60 6.40
C ALA A 34 0.62 17.20 6.58
N TYR A 35 -0.14 16.73 5.58
CA TYR A 35 -0.71 15.38 5.60
C TYR A 35 0.35 14.30 5.64
N ASN A 36 1.34 14.35 4.74
CA ASN A 36 2.39 13.34 4.68
C ASN A 36 3.31 13.39 5.89
N ASP A 37 3.68 14.58 6.38
CA ASP A 37 4.51 14.72 7.58
C ASP A 37 3.81 14.10 8.81
N ILE A 38 2.52 14.32 8.99
CA ILE A 38 1.74 13.72 10.08
C ILE A 38 1.64 12.19 9.90
N LEU A 39 1.23 11.72 8.72
CA LEU A 39 0.96 10.30 8.49
C LEU A 39 2.24 9.47 8.61
N VAL A 40 3.30 9.88 7.90
CA VAL A 40 4.54 9.10 7.81
C VAL A 40 5.23 9.04 9.16
N SER A 41 5.37 10.20 9.87
CA SER A 41 6.01 10.21 11.19
C SER A 41 5.23 9.40 12.22
N ALA A 42 3.90 9.59 12.30
CA ALA A 42 3.07 8.85 13.24
C ALA A 42 3.06 7.33 12.97
N CYS A 43 3.05 6.92 11.69
CA CYS A 43 3.18 5.52 11.33
C CYS A 43 4.54 4.94 11.75
N ALA A 44 5.64 5.64 11.43
CA ALA A 44 6.99 5.22 11.77
C ALA A 44 7.19 5.09 13.29
N GLU A 45 6.72 6.07 14.07
CA GLU A 45 6.78 6.06 15.54
C GLU A 45 6.01 4.88 16.15
N ASN A 46 4.96 4.42 15.49
CA ASN A 46 4.14 3.29 15.93
C ASN A 46 4.47 1.98 15.22
N GLY A 47 5.61 1.93 14.53
CA GLY A 47 6.18 0.70 13.98
C GLY A 47 5.47 0.14 12.77
N ILE A 48 4.71 0.95 12.03
CA ILE A 48 4.17 0.59 10.71
C ILE A 48 4.73 1.55 9.64
N ALA A 49 4.72 1.14 8.38
CA ALA A 49 5.10 2.02 7.28
C ALA A 49 3.87 2.61 6.59
N ALA A 50 4.03 3.85 6.10
CA ALA A 50 3.04 4.49 5.26
C ALA A 50 3.43 4.39 3.79
N PHE A 51 2.50 3.94 2.95
CA PHE A 51 2.55 4.22 1.52
C PHE A 51 2.08 5.66 1.31
N THR A 52 2.82 6.42 0.53
CA THR A 52 2.44 7.78 0.15
C THR A 52 1.95 7.83 -1.28
N GLY A 53 1.14 8.85 -1.61
CA GLY A 53 0.55 8.97 -2.94
C GLY A 53 1.38 9.82 -3.89
N ASP A 54 0.98 9.79 -5.15
CA ASP A 54 1.44 10.63 -6.23
C ASP A 54 0.23 11.33 -6.87
N GLY A 55 0.44 12.48 -7.50
CA GLY A 55 -0.59 13.30 -8.12
C GLY A 55 -0.16 13.90 -9.44
N THR A 56 -1.08 14.62 -10.09
CA THR A 56 -0.81 15.42 -11.28
C THR A 56 0.06 16.64 -10.97
N ASP A 57 -0.05 17.18 -9.75
CA ASP A 57 0.87 18.20 -9.24
C ASP A 57 2.17 17.52 -8.80
N PRO A 58 3.34 17.89 -9.38
CA PRO A 58 4.64 17.36 -8.98
C PRO A 58 4.94 17.54 -7.49
N ASN A 59 4.42 18.59 -6.85
CA ASN A 59 4.64 18.90 -5.44
C ASN A 59 4.10 17.80 -4.50
N VAL A 60 3.08 17.07 -4.91
CA VAL A 60 2.53 15.93 -4.13
C VAL A 60 3.63 14.89 -3.87
N MET A 61 4.38 14.51 -4.91
CA MET A 61 5.46 13.53 -4.78
C MET A 61 6.66 14.10 -4.02
N VAL A 62 6.97 15.39 -4.20
CA VAL A 62 8.03 16.08 -3.45
C VAL A 62 7.71 16.10 -1.95
N ALA A 63 6.49 16.46 -1.58
CA ALA A 63 6.03 16.43 -0.18
C ALA A 63 6.13 15.03 0.41
N ALA A 64 5.63 14.03 -0.30
CA ALA A 64 5.63 12.64 0.12
C ALA A 64 7.05 12.10 0.37
N THR A 65 7.97 12.28 -0.57
CA THR A 65 9.36 11.80 -0.43
C THR A 65 10.14 12.57 0.63
N LYS A 66 9.86 13.86 0.82
CA LYS A 66 10.44 14.65 1.91
C LYS A 66 10.00 14.13 3.29
N ALA A 67 8.72 13.83 3.47
CA ALA A 67 8.21 13.25 4.73
C ALA A 67 8.88 11.90 5.03
N ILE A 68 9.05 11.04 4.01
CA ILE A 68 9.76 9.75 4.14
C ILE A 68 11.23 9.98 4.54
N LYS A 69 11.90 10.94 3.91
CA LYS A 69 13.29 11.30 4.26
C LYS A 69 13.41 11.77 5.71
N ASN A 70 12.47 12.60 6.17
CA ASN A 70 12.43 13.10 7.55
C ASN A 70 12.19 11.95 8.55
N ALA A 71 11.52 10.88 8.14
CA ALA A 71 11.29 9.65 8.90
C ALA A 71 12.36 8.56 8.65
N GLU A 72 13.58 8.95 8.26
CA GLU A 72 14.72 8.05 8.02
C GLU A 72 14.42 6.90 7.03
N GLY A 73 13.62 7.18 6.01
CA GLY A 73 13.24 6.21 4.98
C GLY A 73 12.07 5.28 5.37
N ALA A 74 11.43 5.51 6.51
CA ALA A 74 10.34 4.67 7.00
C ALA A 74 9.01 4.90 6.26
N GLY A 75 9.02 4.74 4.93
CA GLY A 75 7.83 4.87 4.08
C GLY A 75 8.06 4.28 2.69
N ILE A 76 6.98 4.18 1.92
CA ILE A 76 6.98 3.58 0.57
C ILE A 76 6.29 4.56 -0.38
N PRO A 77 7.03 5.30 -1.20
CA PRO A 77 6.45 6.16 -2.22
C PRO A 77 5.70 5.32 -3.26
N THR A 78 4.49 5.75 -3.65
CA THR A 78 3.73 5.10 -4.72
C THR A 78 3.68 6.02 -5.93
N VAL A 79 4.28 5.59 -7.03
CA VAL A 79 4.39 6.33 -8.29
C VAL A 79 3.29 5.88 -9.25
N LYS A 80 2.69 6.82 -9.97
CA LYS A 80 1.75 6.50 -11.04
C LYS A 80 2.47 6.03 -12.30
N PRO A 81 1.78 5.30 -13.21
CA PRO A 81 2.39 4.75 -14.43
C PRO A 81 2.58 5.83 -15.51
N TRP A 82 3.34 6.89 -15.19
CA TRP A 82 3.72 7.97 -16.10
C TRP A 82 4.52 7.46 -17.31
N ASN A 83 4.88 8.37 -18.22
CA ASN A 83 5.91 8.08 -19.22
C ASN A 83 7.28 7.86 -18.53
N ILE A 84 8.22 7.29 -19.29
CA ILE A 84 9.51 6.84 -18.72
C ILE A 84 10.37 8.02 -18.22
N GLU A 85 10.28 9.19 -18.84
CA GLU A 85 11.02 10.39 -18.44
C GLU A 85 10.53 10.86 -17.07
N THR A 86 9.22 11.00 -16.90
CA THR A 86 8.60 11.38 -15.63
C THR A 86 8.89 10.36 -14.54
N ILE A 87 8.82 9.05 -14.86
CA ILE A 87 9.19 7.99 -13.91
C ILE A 87 10.64 8.14 -13.47
N ARG A 88 11.57 8.42 -14.40
CA ARG A 88 12.99 8.61 -14.07
C ARG A 88 13.21 9.76 -13.09
N GLU A 89 12.53 10.90 -13.28
CA GLU A 89 12.61 12.03 -12.36
C GLU A 89 12.04 11.67 -10.97
N LYS A 90 10.91 10.97 -10.94
CA LYS A 90 10.32 10.53 -9.68
C LYS A 90 11.18 9.49 -8.95
N MET A 91 11.88 8.61 -9.66
CA MET A 91 12.82 7.64 -9.05
C MET A 91 14.02 8.35 -8.40
N LYS A 92 14.47 9.51 -8.89
CA LYS A 92 15.47 10.33 -8.17
C LYS A 92 14.97 10.74 -6.79
N LEU A 93 13.72 11.23 -6.71
CA LEU A 93 13.11 11.61 -5.43
C LEU A 93 12.95 10.40 -4.49
N VAL A 94 12.60 9.23 -5.03
CA VAL A 94 12.55 7.98 -4.28
C VAL A 94 13.90 7.65 -3.66
N HIS A 95 14.97 7.66 -4.44
CA HIS A 95 16.33 7.38 -3.95
C HIS A 95 16.77 8.40 -2.90
N GLU A 96 16.53 9.69 -3.13
CA GLU A 96 16.89 10.76 -2.20
C GLU A 96 16.12 10.70 -0.87
N SER A 97 14.94 10.05 -0.87
CA SER A 97 14.15 9.86 0.35
C SER A 97 14.70 8.76 1.27
N GLY A 98 15.55 7.86 0.75
CA GLY A 98 16.03 6.70 1.48
C GLY A 98 14.97 5.63 1.71
N ALA A 99 13.84 5.67 1.00
CA ALA A 99 12.77 4.70 1.12
C ALA A 99 13.27 3.26 0.90
N PHE A 100 12.84 2.33 1.75
CA PHE A 100 13.27 0.93 1.67
C PHE A 100 12.58 0.12 0.56
N ALA A 101 11.55 0.66 -0.06
CA ALA A 101 10.83 0.10 -1.21
C ALA A 101 10.10 1.21 -1.96
N VAL A 102 9.66 0.91 -3.19
CA VAL A 102 8.80 1.79 -3.99
C VAL A 102 7.63 0.99 -4.54
N ALA A 103 6.47 1.63 -4.70
CA ALA A 103 5.31 1.04 -5.33
C ALA A 103 4.92 1.78 -6.61
N MET A 104 4.21 1.08 -7.51
CA MET A 104 3.54 1.69 -8.66
C MET A 104 2.10 1.20 -8.74
N ASP A 105 1.14 2.12 -8.76
CA ASP A 105 -0.27 1.82 -8.94
C ASP A 105 -0.62 1.77 -10.44
N ILE A 106 -0.36 0.61 -11.07
CA ILE A 106 -0.50 0.42 -12.52
C ILE A 106 -1.95 0.57 -13.01
N ASP A 107 -2.93 0.32 -12.14
CA ASP A 107 -4.34 0.52 -12.42
C ASP A 107 -4.73 1.99 -12.57
N ALA A 108 -3.92 2.91 -12.05
CA ALA A 108 -4.12 4.35 -12.24
C ALA A 108 -4.12 4.78 -13.72
N ALA A 109 -3.52 3.99 -14.62
CA ALA A 109 -3.64 4.20 -16.06
C ALA A 109 -5.10 4.20 -16.56
N GLY A 110 -6.02 3.60 -15.81
CA GLY A 110 -7.46 3.60 -16.07
C GLY A 110 -8.19 4.88 -15.63
N LEU A 111 -7.58 5.73 -14.80
CA LEU A 111 -8.24 6.92 -14.29
C LEU A 111 -8.46 7.98 -15.39
N PRO A 112 -9.69 8.47 -15.57
CA PRO A 112 -10.04 9.34 -16.70
C PRO A 112 -9.18 10.61 -16.78
N PHE A 113 -8.88 11.23 -15.64
CA PHE A 113 -8.09 12.46 -15.58
C PHE A 113 -6.60 12.25 -15.90
N LEU A 114 -6.09 11.03 -15.83
CA LEU A 114 -4.70 10.72 -16.19
C LEU A 114 -4.52 10.42 -17.67
N LYS A 115 -5.56 9.91 -18.34
CA LYS A 115 -5.52 9.60 -19.77
C LYS A 115 -5.37 10.84 -20.65
N ASN A 116 -5.88 11.98 -20.19
CA ASN A 116 -5.92 13.23 -20.95
C ASN A 116 -4.73 14.15 -20.67
N LEU A 117 -3.76 13.69 -19.89
CA LEU A 117 -2.54 14.46 -19.64
C LEU A 117 -1.57 14.35 -20.82
N ASP A 118 -0.71 15.35 -20.97
CA ASP A 118 0.41 15.33 -21.88
C ASP A 118 1.71 15.51 -21.08
N PRO A 119 2.54 14.48 -20.98
CA PRO A 119 2.40 13.12 -21.49
C PRO A 119 1.42 12.27 -20.64
N PRO A 120 0.68 11.35 -21.26
CA PRO A 120 -0.32 10.55 -20.55
C PRO A 120 0.31 9.52 -19.62
N ALA A 121 -0.37 9.22 -18.51
CA ALA A 121 -0.13 7.98 -17.77
C ALA A 121 -0.72 6.81 -18.57
N GLY A 122 0.04 5.73 -18.73
CA GLY A 122 -0.33 4.62 -19.59
C GLY A 122 -0.09 3.25 -19.00
N SER A 123 -0.75 2.24 -19.56
CA SER A 123 -0.47 0.85 -19.25
C SER A 123 1.00 0.51 -19.53
N LYS A 124 1.55 -0.42 -18.75
CA LYS A 124 2.93 -0.91 -18.92
C LYS A 124 2.91 -2.35 -19.44
N THR A 125 3.74 -2.63 -20.43
CA THR A 125 4.09 -4.00 -20.81
C THR A 125 4.99 -4.63 -19.75
N VAL A 126 5.16 -5.94 -19.79
CA VAL A 126 6.09 -6.65 -18.89
C VAL A 126 7.52 -6.14 -19.04
N SER A 127 7.96 -5.90 -20.28
CA SER A 127 9.30 -5.37 -20.57
C SER A 127 9.50 -3.97 -19.98
N GLU A 128 8.58 -3.04 -20.23
CA GLU A 128 8.64 -1.70 -19.65
C GLU A 128 8.63 -1.71 -18.12
N LEU A 129 7.83 -2.60 -17.52
CA LEU A 129 7.79 -2.75 -16.07
C LEU A 129 9.10 -3.32 -15.54
N CYS A 130 9.73 -4.27 -16.24
CA CYS A 130 11.06 -4.79 -15.92
C CYS A 130 12.11 -3.67 -15.92
N ASP A 131 12.13 -2.83 -16.96
CA ASP A 131 13.05 -1.69 -17.05
C ASP A 131 12.85 -0.69 -15.90
N ILE A 132 11.59 -0.42 -15.54
CA ILE A 132 11.25 0.46 -14.41
C ILE A 132 11.71 -0.15 -13.08
N ILE A 133 11.51 -1.44 -12.88
CA ILE A 133 11.95 -2.16 -11.67
C ILE A 133 13.48 -2.12 -11.55
N GLN A 134 14.21 -2.32 -12.66
CA GLN A 134 15.67 -2.20 -12.68
C GLN A 134 16.12 -0.77 -12.36
N MET A 135 15.45 0.23 -12.94
CA MET A 135 15.72 1.64 -12.67
C MET A 135 15.48 2.01 -11.20
N ALA A 136 14.48 1.42 -10.57
CA ALA A 136 14.18 1.67 -9.16
C ALA A 136 15.32 1.22 -8.23
N GLY A 137 16.00 0.12 -8.53
CA GLY A 137 17.16 -0.38 -7.77
C GLY A 137 16.88 -0.67 -6.28
N THR A 138 15.59 -0.72 -5.91
CA THR A 138 15.09 -1.00 -4.56
C THR A 138 13.89 -1.96 -4.69
N PRO A 139 13.49 -2.67 -3.63
CA PRO A 139 12.32 -3.54 -3.69
C PRO A 139 11.10 -2.84 -4.30
N PHE A 140 10.49 -3.48 -5.31
CA PHE A 140 9.44 -2.89 -6.11
C PHE A 140 8.10 -3.62 -5.91
N ILE A 141 7.05 -2.85 -5.70
CA ILE A 141 5.70 -3.32 -5.39
C ILE A 141 4.74 -2.89 -6.51
N VAL A 142 4.07 -3.84 -7.13
CA VAL A 142 3.07 -3.54 -8.18
C VAL A 142 1.67 -3.54 -7.59
N LYS A 143 1.03 -2.37 -7.56
CA LYS A 143 -0.33 -2.19 -7.03
C LYS A 143 -1.37 -2.13 -8.15
N GLY A 144 -2.58 -2.61 -7.88
CA GLY A 144 -3.69 -2.62 -8.84
C GLY A 144 -3.89 -3.97 -9.52
N ILE A 145 -3.49 -5.04 -8.87
CA ILE A 145 -3.61 -6.40 -9.40
C ILE A 145 -4.93 -7.01 -8.95
N MET A 146 -5.76 -7.40 -9.93
CA MET A 146 -7.08 -8.02 -9.69
C MET A 146 -7.25 -9.38 -10.37
N THR A 147 -6.21 -9.90 -11.03
CA THR A 147 -6.28 -11.18 -11.75
C THR A 147 -5.01 -12.00 -11.56
N VAL A 148 -5.16 -13.33 -11.60
CA VAL A 148 -4.02 -14.26 -11.61
C VAL A 148 -3.05 -13.93 -12.77
N LYS A 149 -3.58 -13.64 -13.96
CA LYS A 149 -2.75 -13.26 -15.11
C LYS A 149 -1.93 -11.98 -14.85
N GLY A 150 -2.53 -10.98 -14.19
CA GLY A 150 -1.83 -9.76 -13.79
C GLY A 150 -0.73 -10.04 -12.76
N ALA A 151 -1.00 -10.90 -11.78
CA ALA A 151 -0.03 -11.31 -10.77
C ALA A 151 1.19 -12.04 -11.39
N LEU A 152 0.94 -12.96 -12.33
CA LEU A 152 2.00 -13.66 -13.04
C LEU A 152 2.84 -12.73 -13.91
N LYS A 153 2.24 -11.72 -14.56
CA LYS A 153 2.99 -10.68 -15.29
C LYS A 153 3.84 -9.81 -14.38
N ALA A 154 3.34 -9.44 -13.20
CA ALA A 154 4.13 -8.69 -12.21
C ALA A 154 5.33 -9.53 -11.73
N LYS A 155 5.14 -10.85 -11.52
CA LYS A 155 6.22 -11.80 -11.23
C LYS A 155 7.25 -11.85 -12.36
N GLU A 156 6.80 -12.00 -13.60
CA GLU A 156 7.66 -12.05 -14.78
C GLU A 156 8.50 -10.78 -14.93
N ALA A 157 7.92 -9.61 -14.60
CA ALA A 157 8.63 -8.34 -14.61
C ALA A 157 9.66 -8.18 -13.46
N GLY A 158 9.68 -9.08 -12.47
CA GLY A 158 10.61 -9.04 -11.35
C GLY A 158 10.14 -8.29 -10.11
N ALA A 159 8.82 -8.09 -9.94
CA ALA A 159 8.28 -7.46 -8.74
C ALA A 159 8.57 -8.27 -7.48
N ASN A 160 8.90 -7.59 -6.38
CA ASN A 160 9.14 -8.21 -5.07
C ASN A 160 7.84 -8.44 -4.29
N ALA A 161 6.83 -7.61 -4.57
CA ALA A 161 5.50 -7.75 -3.99
C ALA A 161 4.43 -7.27 -4.97
N ILE A 162 3.20 -7.68 -4.72
CA ILE A 162 2.02 -7.12 -5.37
C ILE A 162 1.01 -6.65 -4.32
N ILE A 163 0.16 -5.70 -4.71
CA ILE A 163 -1.01 -5.33 -3.93
C ILE A 163 -2.26 -5.69 -4.74
N VAL A 164 -3.04 -6.62 -4.21
CA VAL A 164 -4.38 -6.94 -4.73
C VAL A 164 -5.27 -5.74 -4.40
N SER A 165 -5.68 -5.01 -5.43
CA SER A 165 -6.33 -3.71 -5.28
C SER A 165 -7.18 -3.38 -6.50
N ASN A 166 -8.41 -2.92 -6.25
CA ASN A 166 -9.29 -2.32 -7.25
C ASN A 166 -9.38 -0.79 -7.08
N HIS A 167 -8.38 -0.18 -6.43
CA HIS A 167 -8.31 1.25 -6.14
C HIS A 167 -9.53 1.78 -5.36
N GLY A 168 -10.15 0.93 -4.54
CA GLY A 168 -11.37 1.26 -3.81
C GLY A 168 -12.59 1.45 -4.70
N GLY A 169 -12.64 0.77 -5.85
CA GLY A 169 -13.72 0.85 -6.84
C GLY A 169 -13.66 2.09 -7.75
N ARG A 170 -12.56 2.84 -7.74
CA ARG A 170 -12.45 4.14 -8.45
C ARG A 170 -12.01 4.03 -9.90
N VAL A 171 -11.41 2.91 -10.30
CA VAL A 171 -10.78 2.76 -11.63
C VAL A 171 -11.69 2.06 -12.62
N LEU A 172 -12.27 0.93 -12.22
CA LEU A 172 -13.14 0.11 -13.06
C LEU A 172 -14.42 -0.23 -12.29
N ASP A 173 -15.56 0.10 -12.86
CA ASP A 173 -16.86 -0.29 -12.33
C ASP A 173 -17.09 -1.80 -12.51
N GLN A 174 -17.94 -2.38 -11.67
CA GLN A 174 -18.27 -3.82 -11.65
C GLN A 174 -17.06 -4.74 -11.44
N CYS A 175 -15.97 -4.20 -10.90
CA CYS A 175 -14.83 -4.99 -10.50
C CYS A 175 -15.19 -5.80 -9.24
N PRO A 176 -14.78 -7.07 -9.12
CA PRO A 176 -15.02 -7.86 -7.91
C PRO A 176 -14.35 -7.21 -6.69
N ALA A 177 -14.80 -7.58 -5.49
CA ALA A 177 -14.08 -7.20 -4.28
C ALA A 177 -12.70 -7.87 -4.25
N THR A 178 -11.73 -7.18 -3.65
CA THR A 178 -10.35 -7.70 -3.56
C THR A 178 -10.28 -9.03 -2.80
N ALA A 179 -11.13 -9.21 -1.79
CA ALA A 179 -11.24 -10.47 -1.05
C ALA A 179 -11.69 -11.66 -1.91
N GLU A 180 -12.51 -11.42 -2.95
CA GLU A 180 -13.02 -12.51 -3.83
C GLU A 180 -11.93 -13.07 -4.75
N VAL A 181 -10.92 -12.27 -5.10
CA VAL A 181 -9.83 -12.67 -6.00
C VAL A 181 -8.54 -13.01 -5.26
N LEU A 182 -8.42 -12.63 -3.98
CA LEU A 182 -7.19 -12.73 -3.20
C LEU A 182 -6.65 -14.17 -3.16
N GLU A 183 -7.48 -15.13 -2.74
CA GLU A 183 -7.05 -16.52 -2.55
C GLU A 183 -6.52 -17.16 -3.85
N SER A 184 -7.16 -16.89 -5.00
CA SER A 184 -6.71 -17.40 -6.29
C SER A 184 -5.37 -16.80 -6.73
N ILE A 185 -5.14 -15.53 -6.41
CA ILE A 185 -3.87 -14.84 -6.70
C ILE A 185 -2.76 -15.36 -5.80
N VAL A 186 -3.01 -15.50 -4.49
CA VAL A 186 -2.07 -16.07 -3.53
C VAL A 186 -1.61 -17.46 -3.99
N LYS A 187 -2.57 -18.35 -4.31
CA LYS A 187 -2.28 -19.69 -4.79
C LYS A 187 -1.43 -19.70 -6.06
N ALA A 188 -1.68 -18.78 -7.00
CA ALA A 188 -0.91 -18.70 -8.24
C ALA A 188 0.54 -18.22 -8.03
N LEU A 189 0.82 -17.55 -6.93
CA LEU A 189 2.16 -17.06 -6.57
C LEU A 189 2.86 -17.91 -5.51
N GLU A 190 2.24 -19.00 -5.07
CA GLU A 190 2.82 -19.91 -4.07
C GLU A 190 4.22 -20.38 -4.50
N GLY A 191 5.15 -20.38 -3.56
CA GLY A 191 6.56 -20.77 -3.81
C GLY A 191 7.38 -19.78 -4.66
N SER A 192 6.80 -18.66 -5.11
CA SER A 192 7.51 -17.68 -5.94
C SER A 192 8.40 -16.71 -5.15
N GLY A 193 8.19 -16.60 -3.84
CA GLY A 193 8.86 -15.61 -2.99
C GLY A 193 8.27 -14.20 -3.06
N ILE A 194 7.30 -13.94 -3.95
CA ILE A 194 6.61 -12.65 -4.06
C ILE A 194 5.65 -12.48 -2.89
N LYS A 195 5.68 -11.32 -2.25
CA LYS A 195 4.74 -10.97 -1.20
C LYS A 195 3.42 -10.48 -1.79
N VAL A 196 2.31 -10.95 -1.20
CA VAL A 196 0.96 -10.56 -1.61
C VAL A 196 0.32 -9.70 -0.53
N LEU A 197 0.17 -8.42 -0.81
CA LEU A 197 -0.57 -7.49 0.02
C LEU A 197 -1.97 -7.28 -0.55
N VAL A 198 -2.90 -6.79 0.27
CA VAL A 198 -4.27 -6.48 -0.18
C VAL A 198 -4.76 -5.16 0.39
N ASP A 199 -5.54 -4.43 -0.38
CA ASP A 199 -6.30 -3.27 0.09
C ASP A 199 -7.78 -3.38 -0.29
N GLY A 200 -8.56 -2.38 0.12
CA GLY A 200 -9.98 -2.32 -0.16
C GLY A 200 -10.84 -2.98 0.91
N GLY A 201 -11.72 -2.20 1.52
CA GLY A 201 -12.67 -2.71 2.51
C GLY A 201 -12.16 -2.87 3.93
N ILE A 202 -10.86 -2.87 4.18
CA ILE A 202 -10.28 -3.05 5.52
C ILE A 202 -10.63 -1.87 6.43
N ARG A 203 -11.27 -2.13 7.57
CA ARG A 203 -11.75 -1.14 8.54
C ARG A 203 -11.47 -1.53 9.99
N SER A 204 -11.28 -2.81 10.28
CA SER A 204 -11.16 -3.39 11.61
C SER A 204 -10.05 -4.42 11.67
N GLY A 205 -9.62 -4.78 12.89
CA GLY A 205 -8.69 -5.88 13.09
C GLY A 205 -9.23 -7.24 12.62
N THR A 206 -10.55 -7.42 12.67
CA THR A 206 -11.20 -8.62 12.12
C THR A 206 -11.07 -8.68 10.59
N ASP A 207 -11.11 -7.54 9.87
CA ASP A 207 -10.87 -7.53 8.42
C ASP A 207 -9.42 -7.88 8.10
N VAL A 208 -8.47 -7.39 8.92
CA VAL A 208 -7.05 -7.77 8.82
C VAL A 208 -6.91 -9.29 9.00
N PHE A 209 -7.50 -9.85 10.06
CA PHE A 209 -7.49 -11.29 10.33
C PHE A 209 -8.00 -12.10 9.13
N LYS A 210 -9.14 -11.72 8.56
CA LYS A 210 -9.70 -12.39 7.37
C LYS A 210 -8.78 -12.31 6.15
N ALA A 211 -8.16 -11.15 5.90
CA ALA A 211 -7.24 -10.98 4.79
C ALA A 211 -5.99 -11.88 4.93
N LEU A 212 -5.43 -11.95 6.15
CA LEU A 212 -4.31 -12.85 6.46
C LEU A 212 -4.72 -14.32 6.29
N ALA A 213 -5.91 -14.70 6.79
CA ALA A 213 -6.45 -16.06 6.64
C ALA A 213 -6.65 -16.46 5.18
N LEU A 214 -6.96 -15.52 4.29
CA LEU A 214 -7.03 -15.73 2.83
C LEU A 214 -5.66 -15.75 2.15
N GLY A 215 -4.58 -15.65 2.93
CA GLY A 215 -3.21 -15.80 2.47
C GLY A 215 -2.48 -14.51 2.11
N ALA A 216 -3.01 -13.33 2.46
CA ALA A 216 -2.24 -12.10 2.32
C ALA A 216 -1.07 -12.06 3.30
N ASP A 217 0.08 -11.54 2.89
CA ASP A 217 1.22 -11.23 3.76
C ASP A 217 1.00 -9.95 4.59
N GLY A 218 0.03 -9.11 4.19
CA GLY A 218 -0.32 -7.88 4.89
C GLY A 218 -1.41 -7.09 4.19
N VAL A 219 -1.86 -6.02 4.85
CA VAL A 219 -2.96 -5.19 4.36
C VAL A 219 -2.59 -3.72 4.27
N LEU A 220 -3.22 -2.99 3.34
CA LEU A 220 -3.15 -1.53 3.28
C LEU A 220 -4.50 -0.93 3.63
N ILE A 221 -4.48 0.13 4.43
CA ILE A 221 -5.66 0.85 4.90
C ILE A 221 -5.50 2.33 4.52
N ALA A 222 -6.28 2.86 3.58
CA ALA A 222 -6.13 4.22 3.10
C ALA A 222 -7.11 5.20 3.78
N ARG A 223 -8.39 5.21 3.39
CA ARG A 223 -9.38 6.19 3.84
C ARG A 223 -9.55 6.32 5.37
N PRO A 224 -9.52 5.24 6.15
CA PRO A 224 -9.56 5.35 7.61
C PRO A 224 -8.37 6.13 8.19
N PHE A 225 -7.17 5.99 7.62
CA PHE A 225 -6.03 6.83 8.02
C PHE A 225 -6.21 8.29 7.65
N VAL A 226 -6.84 8.61 6.50
CA VAL A 226 -7.22 10.00 6.18
C VAL A 226 -8.13 10.55 7.28
N THR A 227 -9.18 9.81 7.64
CA THR A 227 -10.08 10.22 8.73
C THR A 227 -9.33 10.42 10.04
N ALA A 228 -8.38 9.55 10.37
CA ALA A 228 -7.56 9.65 11.57
C ALA A 228 -6.67 10.91 11.57
N VAL A 229 -6.01 11.21 10.44
CA VAL A 229 -5.19 12.42 10.29
C VAL A 229 -6.03 13.68 10.40
N TYR A 230 -7.16 13.76 9.69
CA TYR A 230 -8.04 14.93 9.74
C TYR A 230 -8.73 15.11 11.08
N GLY A 231 -9.10 14.03 11.76
CA GLY A 231 -9.81 14.05 13.03
C GLY A 231 -8.92 14.28 14.26
N GLY A 232 -7.65 13.86 14.21
CA GLY A 232 -6.79 13.90 15.41
C GLY A 232 -5.31 14.02 15.12
N LYS A 233 -4.91 14.33 13.88
CA LYS A 233 -3.50 14.42 13.47
C LYS A 233 -2.71 13.16 13.90
N ALA A 234 -1.51 13.31 14.44
CA ALA A 234 -0.67 12.20 14.90
C ALA A 234 -1.36 11.33 15.97
N ASP A 235 -2.07 11.94 16.91
CA ASP A 235 -2.80 11.22 17.96
C ASP A 235 -3.95 10.39 17.37
N GLY A 236 -4.65 10.92 16.36
CA GLY A 236 -5.67 10.20 15.62
C GLY A 236 -5.10 8.98 14.88
N VAL A 237 -3.95 9.15 14.24
CA VAL A 237 -3.24 8.03 13.57
C VAL A 237 -2.85 6.96 14.60
N ARG A 238 -2.24 7.35 15.72
CA ARG A 238 -1.87 6.43 16.80
C ARG A 238 -3.06 5.68 17.35
N ALA A 239 -4.14 6.40 17.69
CA ALA A 239 -5.36 5.79 18.20
C ALA A 239 -5.97 4.77 17.22
N TYR A 240 -5.89 5.04 15.91
CA TYR A 240 -6.39 4.10 14.91
C TYR A 240 -5.49 2.87 14.77
N ILE A 241 -4.17 3.03 14.83
CA ILE A 241 -3.21 1.91 14.84
C ILE A 241 -3.46 1.00 16.05
N ASP A 242 -3.60 1.58 17.24
CA ASP A 242 -3.85 0.85 18.47
C ASP A 242 -5.20 0.11 18.43
N LYS A 243 -6.25 0.77 17.92
CA LYS A 243 -7.57 0.16 17.71
C LYS A 243 -7.47 -1.10 16.83
N ILE A 244 -6.89 -0.98 15.64
CA ILE A 244 -6.75 -2.11 14.72
C ILE A 244 -5.91 -3.23 15.33
N GLY A 245 -4.84 -2.87 16.07
CA GLY A 245 -4.00 -3.85 16.77
C GLY A 245 -4.77 -4.64 17.82
N THR A 246 -5.49 -3.95 18.68
CA THR A 246 -6.30 -4.56 19.74
C THR A 246 -7.39 -5.46 19.17
N GLU A 247 -8.11 -4.99 18.16
CA GLU A 247 -9.16 -5.78 17.51
C GLU A 247 -8.61 -7.06 16.83
N LEU A 248 -7.41 -6.97 16.23
CA LEU A 248 -6.75 -8.13 15.65
C LEU A 248 -6.35 -9.14 16.73
N GLU A 249 -5.71 -8.67 17.82
CA GLU A 249 -5.33 -9.52 18.95
C GLU A 249 -6.55 -10.23 19.59
N ASP A 250 -7.65 -9.50 19.77
CA ASP A 250 -8.87 -10.05 20.33
C ASP A 250 -9.49 -11.09 19.39
N THR A 251 -9.49 -10.82 18.08
CA THR A 251 -9.95 -11.78 17.07
C THR A 251 -9.08 -13.04 17.09
N MET A 252 -7.76 -12.92 17.16
CA MET A 252 -6.82 -14.03 17.27
C MET A 252 -7.10 -14.88 18.51
N LYS A 253 -7.27 -14.25 19.67
CA LYS A 253 -7.60 -14.95 20.94
C LYS A 253 -8.91 -15.72 20.82
N MET A 254 -9.94 -15.11 20.23
CA MET A 254 -11.25 -15.76 20.05
C MET A 254 -11.21 -16.94 19.05
N CYS A 255 -10.30 -16.89 18.08
CA CYS A 255 -10.08 -17.97 17.11
C CYS A 255 -9.03 -19.00 17.58
N GLY A 256 -8.46 -18.84 18.78
CA GLY A 256 -7.51 -19.78 19.37
C GLY A 256 -6.13 -19.78 18.72
N VAL A 257 -5.73 -18.65 18.09
CA VAL A 257 -4.40 -18.48 17.47
C VAL A 257 -3.56 -17.48 18.27
N SER A 258 -2.28 -17.74 18.40
CA SER A 258 -1.36 -16.99 19.28
C SER A 258 -0.34 -16.17 18.48
N SER A 259 -0.17 -16.44 17.19
CA SER A 259 0.74 -15.71 16.30
C SER A 259 0.10 -15.48 14.93
N LEU A 260 0.63 -14.51 14.18
CA LEU A 260 0.14 -14.22 12.82
C LEU A 260 0.34 -15.42 11.88
N ASP A 261 1.39 -16.21 12.09
CA ASP A 261 1.70 -17.39 11.27
C ASP A 261 0.72 -18.55 11.48
N GLU A 262 -0.06 -18.52 12.58
CA GLU A 262 -1.13 -19.50 12.86
C GLU A 262 -2.46 -19.10 12.22
N ILE A 263 -2.58 -17.88 11.67
CA ILE A 263 -3.76 -17.45 10.94
C ILE A 263 -3.74 -18.11 9.57
N THR A 264 -4.54 -19.15 9.41
CA THR A 264 -4.62 -19.95 8.17
C THR A 264 -6.03 -19.91 7.58
N ARG A 265 -6.16 -20.44 6.37
CA ARG A 265 -7.44 -20.53 5.66
C ARG A 265 -8.55 -21.21 6.49
N ASP A 266 -8.19 -22.13 7.37
CA ASP A 266 -9.14 -22.87 8.22
C ASP A 266 -9.77 -22.00 9.32
N CYS A 267 -9.20 -20.80 9.58
CA CYS A 267 -9.76 -19.85 10.54
C CYS A 267 -11.00 -19.10 10.03
N VAL A 268 -11.32 -19.20 8.73
CA VAL A 268 -12.43 -18.45 8.10
C VAL A 268 -13.27 -19.32 7.20
N MET A 269 -14.57 -19.01 7.13
CA MET A 269 -15.51 -19.61 6.17
C MET A 269 -15.88 -18.59 5.10
N THR A 270 -15.93 -19.02 3.84
CA THR A 270 -16.49 -18.25 2.72
C THR A 270 -17.79 -18.89 2.29
N PHE A 271 -18.82 -18.09 2.07
CA PHE A 271 -20.15 -18.50 1.64
C PHE A 271 -20.37 -18.15 0.19
#